data_d4a24cfa4db3e363ebc48af9f041a511
#
_entry.id   d4a24cfa4db3e363ebc48af9f041a511
#
_cell.length_a   1.000
_cell.length_b   1.000
_cell.length_c   1.000
_cell.angle_alpha   90.00
_cell.angle_beta   90.00
_cell.angle_gamma   90.00
#
_symmetry.space_group_name_H-M   'P 1'
#
loop_
_entity.id
_entity.type
_entity.pdbx_description
1 polymer ?
#
loop_
_entity_poly.entity_id
_entity_poly.type
_entity_poly.pdbx_seq_one_letter_code
_entity_poly.pdbx_strand_id
1 'polypeptide(L)'
;MTDRLDMRRVLAPIGVERFFAEHWQARMALMPLAEEDLAFVRQTIGPLDPARLAGLAREEAQAWLANDFVAHSVFPVDATNAMKFHAAGATLYFINVPLPALTEAIADFLGAPRRQVIASLFYTPAGGGAVPHFDKNENFTIQLTGAKRWQVGQAPMVPFAPDSYTLGSPAITAALAPLLAQAQRPPEETAELTPGTFFYIPRGTVHHTSAGEPSWSLNLSYTPTMWLDLLRVGLQERLTASPRWRAIVTGAGGDPAAQHANYLPDLLAELRTMLDDPTEAEALTRAFFQRVDG
;
A
#
# COMPACT_ATOMS: atom_id res chain seq x y z
N MET A 1 -2.38 -3.62 31.49
CA MET A 1 -2.55 -4.11 30.10
C MET A 1 -2.30 -2.91 29.20
N THR A 2 -1.47 -3.05 28.19
CA THR A 2 -1.20 -1.97 27.24
C THR A 2 -2.43 -1.79 26.35
N ASP A 3 -2.92 -0.55 26.21
CA ASP A 3 -4.12 -0.24 25.40
C ASP A 3 -3.84 -0.16 23.91
N ARG A 4 -2.61 -0.52 23.47
CA ARG A 4 -2.19 -0.51 22.07
C ARG A 4 -1.03 -1.47 21.81
N LEU A 5 -0.85 -1.85 20.54
CA LEU A 5 0.32 -2.61 20.07
C LEU A 5 1.59 -1.74 20.22
N ASP A 6 2.62 -2.28 20.85
CA ASP A 6 3.91 -1.59 21.00
C ASP A 6 4.90 -2.05 19.91
N MET A 7 5.07 -1.23 18.87
CA MET A 7 5.97 -1.54 17.76
C MET A 7 7.44 -1.66 18.17
N ARG A 8 7.88 -1.01 19.25
CA ARG A 8 9.25 -1.18 19.76
C ARG A 8 9.45 -2.58 20.33
N ARG A 9 8.43 -3.11 21.00
CA ARG A 9 8.44 -4.49 21.50
C ARG A 9 8.36 -5.50 20.37
N VAL A 10 7.48 -5.28 19.39
CA VAL A 10 7.37 -6.13 18.18
C VAL A 10 8.71 -6.23 17.46
N LEU A 11 9.43 -5.13 17.34
CA LEU A 11 10.72 -5.07 16.65
C LEU A 11 11.92 -5.42 17.53
N ALA A 12 11.73 -5.70 18.84
CA ALA A 12 12.83 -6.00 19.74
C ALA A 12 13.78 -7.11 19.27
N PRO A 13 13.32 -8.19 18.58
CA PRO A 13 14.22 -9.23 18.08
C PRO A 13 15.31 -8.74 17.11
N ILE A 14 15.02 -7.69 16.34
CA ILE A 14 15.99 -7.11 15.37
C ILE A 14 16.48 -5.74 15.81
N GLY A 15 15.79 -5.06 16.70
CA GLY A 15 16.05 -3.69 17.14
C GLY A 15 15.49 -2.63 16.18
N VAL A 16 14.93 -1.56 16.76
CA VAL A 16 14.29 -0.47 15.99
C VAL A 16 15.29 0.23 15.07
N GLU A 17 16.48 0.54 15.54
CA GLU A 17 17.52 1.21 14.77
C GLU A 17 17.93 0.36 13.56
N ARG A 18 18.12 -0.92 13.78
CA ARG A 18 18.49 -1.87 12.72
C ARG A 18 17.34 -2.06 11.72
N PHE A 19 16.09 -2.07 12.20
CA PHE A 19 14.93 -2.10 11.30
C PHE A 19 14.94 -0.93 10.33
N PHE A 20 15.14 0.30 10.80
CA PHE A 20 15.19 1.46 9.92
C PHE A 20 16.44 1.51 9.03
N ALA A 21 17.58 0.99 9.49
CA ALA A 21 18.83 1.01 8.74
C ALA A 21 18.90 -0.07 7.64
N GLU A 22 18.34 -1.26 7.89
CA GLU A 22 18.55 -2.42 7.01
C GLU A 22 17.26 -2.96 6.35
N HIS A 23 16.09 -2.74 6.96
CA HIS A 23 14.84 -3.34 6.51
C HIS A 23 13.86 -2.32 5.91
N TRP A 24 13.73 -1.16 6.54
CA TRP A 24 12.77 -0.15 6.10
C TRP A 24 13.00 0.24 4.64
N GLN A 25 11.98 0.01 3.79
CA GLN A 25 12.01 0.24 2.33
C GLN A 25 13.11 -0.53 1.55
N ALA A 26 13.78 -1.47 2.19
CA ALA A 26 14.92 -2.17 1.60
C ALA A 26 14.78 -3.69 1.60
N ARG A 27 14.34 -4.28 2.71
CA ARG A 27 14.28 -5.74 2.86
C ARG A 27 13.10 -6.15 3.74
N MET A 28 12.55 -7.32 3.44
CA MET A 28 11.58 -7.94 4.32
C MET A 28 12.17 -8.23 5.70
N ALA A 29 11.31 -8.31 6.72
CA ALA A 29 11.65 -8.73 8.06
C ALA A 29 10.55 -9.61 8.65
N LEU A 30 10.95 -10.73 9.25
CA LEU A 30 10.05 -11.70 9.86
C LEU A 30 10.43 -11.89 11.32
N MET A 31 9.45 -11.77 12.22
CA MET A 31 9.64 -11.82 13.66
C MET A 31 8.48 -12.53 14.34
N PRO A 32 8.73 -13.21 15.47
CA PRO A 32 7.63 -13.67 16.33
C PRO A 32 7.03 -12.50 17.11
N LEU A 33 5.71 -12.44 17.20
CA LEU A 33 5.02 -11.63 18.21
C LEU A 33 5.06 -12.32 19.57
N ALA A 34 5.17 -11.55 20.62
CA ALA A 34 4.86 -12.06 21.94
C ALA A 34 3.40 -12.51 22.01
N GLU A 35 3.11 -13.55 22.81
CA GLU A 35 1.76 -14.09 22.94
C GLU A 35 0.75 -13.03 23.41
N GLU A 36 1.18 -12.16 24.31
CA GLU A 36 0.36 -11.03 24.80
C GLU A 36 0.00 -10.04 23.68
N ASP A 37 0.91 -9.77 22.72
CA ASP A 37 0.65 -8.90 21.58
C ASP A 37 -0.31 -9.57 20.60
N LEU A 38 -0.15 -10.86 20.32
CA LEU A 38 -1.08 -11.61 19.51
C LEU A 38 -2.47 -11.67 20.14
N ALA A 39 -2.54 -11.88 21.47
CA ALA A 39 -3.80 -11.87 22.20
C ALA A 39 -4.49 -10.49 22.12
N PHE A 40 -3.71 -9.40 22.30
CA PHE A 40 -4.22 -8.03 22.12
C PHE A 40 -4.76 -7.77 20.72
N VAL A 41 -4.02 -8.18 19.68
CA VAL A 41 -4.45 -8.05 18.27
C VAL A 41 -5.77 -8.81 18.05
N ARG A 42 -5.86 -10.06 18.49
CA ARG A 42 -7.08 -10.86 18.35
C ARG A 42 -8.26 -10.27 19.10
N GLN A 43 -8.06 -9.78 20.31
CA GLN A 43 -9.09 -9.11 21.11
C GLN A 43 -9.58 -7.84 20.41
N THR A 44 -8.68 -7.04 19.85
CA THR A 44 -9.01 -5.80 19.13
C THR A 44 -9.82 -6.07 17.87
N ILE A 45 -9.49 -7.11 17.11
CA ILE A 45 -10.24 -7.52 15.91
C ILE A 45 -11.62 -8.08 16.32
N GLY A 46 -11.70 -8.82 17.43
CA GLY A 46 -12.88 -9.56 17.85
C GLY A 46 -13.13 -10.80 16.99
N PRO A 47 -14.39 -11.29 16.91
CA PRO A 47 -14.72 -12.49 16.16
C PRO A 47 -14.30 -12.43 14.69
N LEU A 48 -13.58 -13.46 14.21
CA LEU A 48 -13.19 -13.62 12.81
C LEU A 48 -14.37 -14.20 12.01
N ASP A 49 -15.40 -13.39 11.83
CA ASP A 49 -16.63 -13.72 11.12
C ASP A 49 -16.70 -12.92 9.80
N PRO A 50 -16.78 -13.62 8.63
CA PRO A 50 -16.78 -12.95 7.33
C PRO A 50 -17.95 -11.99 7.12
N ALA A 51 -19.15 -12.33 7.59
CA ALA A 51 -20.32 -11.46 7.42
C ALA A 51 -20.19 -10.18 8.24
N ARG A 52 -19.71 -10.31 9.49
CA ARG A 52 -19.42 -9.17 10.37
C ARG A 52 -18.36 -8.27 9.76
N LEU A 53 -17.25 -8.84 9.27
CA LEU A 53 -16.12 -8.08 8.73
C LEU A 53 -16.48 -7.39 7.41
N ALA A 54 -17.29 -8.02 6.55
CA ALA A 54 -17.82 -7.37 5.35
C ALA A 54 -18.69 -6.15 5.69
N GLY A 55 -19.45 -6.21 6.79
CA GLY A 55 -20.25 -5.09 7.28
C GLY A 55 -19.46 -3.97 7.96
N LEU A 56 -18.24 -4.25 8.43
CA LEU A 56 -17.37 -3.26 9.09
C LEU A 56 -16.37 -2.60 8.13
N ALA A 57 -16.02 -3.25 7.02
CA ALA A 57 -15.07 -2.72 6.06
C ALA A 57 -15.55 -1.36 5.52
N ARG A 58 -14.67 -0.35 5.51
CA ARG A 58 -14.97 1.00 5.03
C ARG A 58 -14.88 1.13 3.52
N GLU A 59 -14.24 0.16 2.89
CA GLU A 59 -14.15 0.01 1.44
C GLU A 59 -14.84 -1.30 1.06
N GLU A 60 -15.25 -1.42 -0.19
CA GLU A 60 -15.91 -2.62 -0.70
C GLU A 60 -15.05 -3.86 -0.47
N ALA A 61 -15.55 -4.80 0.31
CA ALA A 61 -14.86 -6.07 0.52
C ALA A 61 -14.84 -6.88 -0.78
N GLN A 62 -13.79 -7.65 -0.99
CA GLN A 62 -13.53 -8.34 -2.26
C GLN A 62 -13.32 -9.84 -2.06
N ALA A 63 -13.69 -10.62 -3.06
CA ALA A 63 -13.29 -12.01 -3.22
C ALA A 63 -12.29 -12.10 -4.37
N TRP A 64 -11.13 -12.67 -4.09
CA TRP A 64 -10.07 -12.88 -5.07
C TRP A 64 -10.00 -14.35 -5.44
N LEU A 65 -10.44 -14.68 -6.64
CA LEU A 65 -10.28 -16.00 -7.20
C LEU A 65 -9.03 -16.01 -8.07
N ALA A 66 -8.03 -16.78 -7.67
CA ALA A 66 -6.81 -16.93 -8.46
C ALA A 66 -7.17 -17.67 -9.76
N ASN A 67 -6.96 -17.03 -10.90
CA ASN A 67 -6.99 -17.68 -12.20
C ASN A 67 -5.59 -18.24 -12.46
N ASP A 68 -5.50 -19.39 -13.11
CA ASP A 68 -4.29 -20.22 -13.19
C ASP A 68 -3.02 -19.50 -13.70
N PHE A 69 -3.08 -18.26 -14.20
CA PHE A 69 -1.91 -17.72 -14.87
C PHE A 69 -1.59 -16.22 -14.70
N VAL A 70 -2.55 -15.29 -14.50
CA VAL A 70 -2.17 -13.88 -14.75
C VAL A 70 -2.89 -12.82 -13.91
N ALA A 71 -4.06 -13.10 -13.36
CA ALA A 71 -4.81 -12.10 -12.61
C ALA A 71 -5.79 -12.75 -11.63
N HIS A 72 -6.16 -12.01 -10.58
CA HIS A 72 -7.33 -12.37 -9.80
C HIS A 72 -8.60 -11.91 -10.53
N SER A 73 -9.60 -12.78 -10.61
CA SER A 73 -10.96 -12.30 -10.78
C SER A 73 -11.42 -11.73 -9.46
N VAL A 74 -11.77 -10.45 -9.46
CA VAL A 74 -12.18 -9.72 -8.26
C VAL A 74 -13.70 -9.54 -8.29
N PHE A 75 -14.35 -9.92 -7.22
CA PHE A 75 -15.81 -9.81 -7.05
C PHE A 75 -16.12 -9.05 -5.78
N PRO A 76 -17.16 -8.19 -5.76
CA PRO A 76 -17.61 -7.55 -4.54
C PRO A 76 -18.20 -8.57 -3.56
N VAL A 77 -17.93 -8.35 -2.28
CA VAL A 77 -18.35 -9.24 -1.19
C VAL A 77 -19.18 -8.46 -0.19
N ASP A 78 -20.29 -9.06 0.22
CA ASP A 78 -21.14 -8.62 1.32
C ASP A 78 -21.38 -9.78 2.33
N ALA A 79 -22.13 -9.49 3.39
CA ALA A 79 -22.46 -10.47 4.41
C ALA A 79 -23.22 -11.71 3.90
N THR A 80 -23.88 -11.63 2.73
CA THR A 80 -24.75 -12.69 2.18
C THR A 80 -24.02 -13.63 1.23
N ASN A 81 -22.94 -13.15 0.57
CA ASN A 81 -22.20 -13.88 -0.46
C ASN A 81 -20.79 -14.30 -0.03
N ALA A 82 -20.22 -13.74 1.05
CA ALA A 82 -18.84 -13.98 1.48
C ALA A 82 -18.49 -15.47 1.54
N MET A 83 -19.28 -16.25 2.27
CA MET A 83 -19.00 -17.67 2.43
C MET A 83 -19.20 -18.50 1.17
N LYS A 84 -20.00 -18.05 0.21
CA LYS A 84 -20.15 -18.71 -1.10
C LYS A 84 -18.88 -18.57 -1.92
N PHE A 85 -18.29 -17.35 -1.96
CA PHE A 85 -17.01 -17.12 -2.63
C PHE A 85 -15.87 -17.88 -1.96
N HIS A 86 -15.83 -17.88 -0.62
CA HIS A 86 -14.82 -18.66 0.11
C HIS A 86 -14.92 -20.16 -0.18
N ALA A 87 -16.13 -20.73 -0.18
CA ALA A 87 -16.37 -22.13 -0.53
C ALA A 87 -16.00 -22.45 -2.00
N ALA A 88 -16.05 -21.46 -2.90
CA ALA A 88 -15.59 -21.59 -4.27
C ALA A 88 -14.05 -21.43 -4.42
N GLY A 89 -13.30 -21.30 -3.33
CA GLY A 89 -11.84 -21.21 -3.33
C GLY A 89 -11.29 -19.78 -3.37
N ALA A 90 -12.14 -18.75 -3.28
CA ALA A 90 -11.68 -17.37 -3.30
C ALA A 90 -11.13 -16.92 -1.94
N THR A 91 -10.05 -16.16 -1.93
CA THR A 91 -9.59 -15.40 -0.77
C THR A 91 -10.51 -14.20 -0.57
N LEU A 92 -11.06 -14.04 0.64
CA LEU A 92 -11.84 -12.86 1.01
C LEU A 92 -10.90 -11.77 1.53
N TYR A 93 -11.08 -10.55 1.05
CA TYR A 93 -10.31 -9.38 1.42
C TYR A 93 -11.24 -8.29 1.96
N PHE A 94 -11.15 -8.04 3.27
CA PHE A 94 -11.92 -7.03 4.00
C PHE A 94 -11.06 -5.78 4.16
N ILE A 95 -11.36 -4.76 3.36
CA ILE A 95 -10.51 -3.57 3.19
C ILE A 95 -10.89 -2.50 4.21
N ASN A 96 -9.87 -1.89 4.83
CA ASN A 96 -10.02 -0.74 5.73
C ASN A 96 -11.03 -1.00 6.87
N VAL A 97 -10.85 -2.12 7.57
CA VAL A 97 -11.61 -2.42 8.79
C VAL A 97 -11.19 -1.46 9.91
N PRO A 98 -12.12 -0.80 10.64
CA PRO A 98 -11.79 0.22 11.63
C PRO A 98 -11.18 -0.39 12.90
N LEU A 99 -9.85 -0.49 12.93
CA LEU A 99 -9.05 -1.00 14.05
C LEU A 99 -8.05 0.08 14.55
N PRO A 100 -8.52 1.21 15.11
CA PRO A 100 -7.67 2.36 15.43
C PRO A 100 -6.52 2.01 16.37
N ALA A 101 -6.71 1.14 17.38
CA ALA A 101 -5.65 0.73 18.30
C ALA A 101 -4.45 0.06 17.59
N LEU A 102 -4.66 -0.52 16.41
CA LEU A 102 -3.62 -1.15 15.60
C LEU A 102 -3.05 -0.19 14.54
N THR A 103 -3.91 0.52 13.82
CA THR A 103 -3.45 1.45 12.76
C THR A 103 -2.70 2.65 13.35
N GLU A 104 -3.16 3.19 14.48
CA GLU A 104 -2.48 4.29 15.18
C GLU A 104 -1.13 3.86 15.75
N ALA A 105 -0.98 2.61 16.19
CA ALA A 105 0.31 2.10 16.67
C ALA A 105 1.38 2.13 15.57
N ILE A 106 1.02 1.75 14.34
CA ILE A 106 1.91 1.84 13.16
C ILE A 106 2.15 3.30 12.78
N ALA A 107 1.10 4.12 12.71
CA ALA A 107 1.22 5.52 12.33
C ALA A 107 2.11 6.31 13.30
N ASP A 108 1.88 6.17 14.61
CA ASP A 108 2.68 6.83 15.66
C ASP A 108 4.14 6.35 15.63
N PHE A 109 4.38 5.05 15.40
CA PHE A 109 5.72 4.49 15.28
C PHE A 109 6.50 5.05 14.09
N LEU A 110 5.83 5.23 12.95
CA LEU A 110 6.41 5.76 11.72
C LEU A 110 6.46 7.31 11.69
N GLY A 111 5.79 8.00 12.61
CA GLY A 111 5.58 9.44 12.52
C GLY A 111 4.71 9.83 11.32
N ALA A 112 3.79 8.95 10.92
CA ALA A 112 2.95 9.11 9.73
C ALA A 112 1.54 9.61 10.09
N PRO A 113 0.85 10.31 9.18
CA PRO A 113 -0.56 10.64 9.35
C PRO A 113 -1.41 9.37 9.52
N ARG A 114 -2.30 9.34 10.54
CA ARG A 114 -3.10 8.16 10.89
C ARG A 114 -3.94 7.62 9.74
N ARG A 115 -4.48 8.49 8.87
CA ARG A 115 -5.27 8.10 7.71
C ARG A 115 -4.48 7.37 6.62
N GLN A 116 -3.14 7.42 6.66
CA GLN A 116 -2.28 6.69 5.72
C GLN A 116 -2.04 5.24 6.12
N VAL A 117 -2.53 4.81 7.28
CA VAL A 117 -2.46 3.43 7.73
C VAL A 117 -3.86 2.85 7.80
N ILE A 118 -4.10 1.79 7.05
CA ILE A 118 -5.35 1.03 7.10
C ILE A 118 -5.11 -0.39 7.58
N ALA A 119 -6.14 -0.97 8.20
CA ALA A 119 -6.14 -2.37 8.59
C ALA A 119 -7.04 -3.17 7.64
N SER A 120 -6.52 -4.25 7.11
CA SER A 120 -7.28 -5.14 6.23
C SER A 120 -7.11 -6.59 6.68
N LEU A 121 -8.16 -7.39 6.54
CA LEU A 121 -8.10 -8.82 6.87
C LEU A 121 -8.27 -9.66 5.62
N PHE A 122 -7.55 -10.76 5.60
CA PHE A 122 -7.65 -11.78 4.56
C PHE A 122 -8.13 -13.10 5.19
N TYR A 123 -9.14 -13.70 4.58
CA TYR A 123 -9.56 -15.06 4.87
C TYR A 123 -9.31 -15.91 3.64
N THR A 124 -8.28 -16.76 3.71
CA THR A 124 -7.81 -17.57 2.60
C THR A 124 -8.22 -19.02 2.83
N PRO A 125 -8.95 -19.67 1.90
CA PRO A 125 -9.30 -21.09 2.00
C PRO A 125 -8.09 -21.99 1.74
N ALA A 126 -8.21 -23.27 2.08
CA ALA A 126 -7.24 -24.27 1.64
C ALA A 126 -7.14 -24.29 0.11
N GLY A 127 -5.92 -24.27 -0.41
CA GLY A 127 -5.63 -24.15 -1.83
C GLY A 127 -5.76 -22.73 -2.40
N GLY A 128 -6.27 -21.77 -1.62
CA GLY A 128 -6.33 -20.36 -2.00
C GLY A 128 -5.01 -19.61 -1.80
N GLY A 129 -5.00 -18.35 -2.22
CA GLY A 129 -3.83 -17.49 -2.08
C GLY A 129 -3.93 -16.21 -2.90
N ALA A 130 -2.78 -15.60 -3.17
CA ALA A 130 -2.64 -14.44 -4.02
C ALA A 130 -1.59 -14.71 -5.10
N VAL A 131 -1.88 -14.34 -6.34
CA VAL A 131 -0.95 -14.46 -7.48
C VAL A 131 0.25 -13.52 -7.33
N PRO A 132 1.36 -13.71 -8.06
CA PRO A 132 2.53 -12.86 -7.96
C PRO A 132 2.21 -11.40 -8.26
N HIS A 133 2.49 -10.52 -7.29
CA HIS A 133 2.28 -9.08 -7.38
C HIS A 133 3.24 -8.34 -6.45
N PHE A 134 3.28 -7.04 -6.57
CA PHE A 134 3.84 -6.15 -5.55
C PHE A 134 2.89 -4.99 -5.24
N ASP A 135 3.00 -4.48 -4.04
CA ASP A 135 2.19 -3.36 -3.55
C ASP A 135 2.96 -2.05 -3.56
N LYS A 136 2.21 -0.94 -3.66
CA LYS A 136 2.72 0.42 -3.42
C LYS A 136 2.82 0.79 -1.95
N ASN A 137 2.34 -0.08 -1.07
CA ASN A 137 2.27 0.13 0.37
C ASN A 137 3.40 -0.59 1.09
N GLU A 138 3.85 -0.03 2.21
CA GLU A 138 4.62 -0.74 3.21
C GLU A 138 3.64 -1.63 4.00
N ASN A 139 3.86 -2.93 3.99
CA ASN A 139 2.93 -3.89 4.58
C ASN A 139 3.48 -4.52 5.84
N PHE A 140 2.67 -4.51 6.91
CA PHE A 140 2.92 -5.18 8.18
C PHE A 140 1.85 -6.25 8.39
N THR A 141 2.21 -7.48 8.10
CA THR A 141 1.27 -8.62 8.15
C THR A 141 1.41 -9.39 9.45
N ILE A 142 0.29 -9.74 10.07
CA ILE A 142 0.23 -10.61 11.24
C ILE A 142 -0.61 -11.84 10.89
N GLN A 143 -0.02 -13.04 11.03
CA GLN A 143 -0.77 -14.27 10.88
C GLN A 143 -1.58 -14.53 12.15
N LEU A 144 -2.91 -14.69 12.00
CA LEU A 144 -3.83 -14.83 13.13
C LEU A 144 -4.18 -16.28 13.40
N THR A 145 -4.60 -17.03 12.37
CA THR A 145 -4.94 -18.46 12.46
C THR A 145 -4.54 -19.18 11.19
N GLY A 146 -4.34 -20.51 11.28
CA GLY A 146 -3.84 -21.30 10.17
C GLY A 146 -2.44 -20.90 9.72
N ALA A 147 -1.90 -21.56 8.72
CA ALA A 147 -0.61 -21.24 8.15
C ALA A 147 -0.74 -20.70 6.72
N LYS A 148 0.13 -19.78 6.35
CA LYS A 148 0.22 -19.24 5.00
C LYS A 148 1.65 -19.25 4.50
N ARG A 149 1.87 -19.87 3.36
CA ARG A 149 3.15 -19.88 2.68
C ARG A 149 3.28 -18.64 1.80
N TRP A 150 4.39 -17.94 1.95
CA TRP A 150 4.76 -16.79 1.14
C TRP A 150 6.02 -17.14 0.32
N GLN A 151 5.98 -16.79 -0.95
CA GLN A 151 7.18 -16.66 -1.76
C GLN A 151 7.36 -15.17 -2.01
N VAL A 152 8.51 -14.65 -1.60
CA VAL A 152 8.73 -13.20 -1.48
C VAL A 152 10.13 -12.85 -1.94
N GLY A 153 10.28 -11.78 -2.70
CA GLY A 153 11.57 -11.25 -3.11
C GLY A 153 12.34 -10.73 -1.88
N GLN A 154 13.65 -10.92 -1.88
CA GLN A 154 14.52 -10.42 -0.80
C GLN A 154 14.54 -8.90 -0.70
N ALA A 155 14.30 -8.22 -1.84
CA ALA A 155 14.29 -6.76 -1.95
C ALA A 155 13.20 -6.32 -2.95
N PRO A 156 12.81 -5.03 -2.95
CA PRO A 156 11.88 -4.50 -3.93
C PRO A 156 12.36 -4.72 -5.37
N MET A 157 11.50 -5.30 -6.21
CA MET A 157 11.70 -5.37 -7.67
C MET A 157 11.64 -3.96 -8.29
N VAL A 158 10.73 -3.14 -7.76
CA VAL A 158 10.60 -1.73 -8.10
C VAL A 158 10.77 -0.91 -6.83
N PRO A 159 11.98 -0.42 -6.52
CA PRO A 159 12.20 0.42 -5.34
C PRO A 159 11.25 1.62 -5.31
N PHE A 160 10.64 1.86 -4.17
CA PHE A 160 9.69 2.97 -3.97
C PHE A 160 8.53 2.97 -4.97
N ALA A 161 8.00 1.79 -5.28
CA ALA A 161 6.95 1.61 -6.29
C ALA A 161 5.81 2.66 -6.11
N PRO A 162 5.48 3.43 -7.16
CA PRO A 162 4.44 4.45 -7.08
C PRO A 162 3.03 3.85 -7.18
N ASP A 163 2.93 2.60 -7.64
CA ASP A 163 1.68 1.89 -7.87
C ASP A 163 1.86 0.39 -7.60
N SER A 164 0.75 -0.31 -7.32
CA SER A 164 0.75 -1.78 -7.21
C SER A 164 0.67 -2.41 -8.60
N TYR A 165 1.19 -3.63 -8.75
CA TYR A 165 1.15 -4.33 -10.02
C TYR A 165 1.10 -5.85 -9.84
N THR A 166 0.14 -6.50 -10.51
CA THR A 166 0.10 -7.95 -10.65
C THR A 166 0.95 -8.39 -11.82
N LEU A 167 1.94 -9.25 -11.59
CA LEU A 167 2.88 -9.68 -12.62
C LEU A 167 2.16 -10.39 -13.77
N GLY A 168 2.48 -9.98 -15.00
CA GLY A 168 1.84 -10.51 -16.20
C GLY A 168 0.49 -9.87 -16.53
N SER A 169 -0.04 -8.98 -15.70
CA SER A 169 -1.25 -8.22 -16.05
C SER A 169 -0.98 -7.27 -17.22
N PRO A 170 -1.91 -7.17 -18.19
CA PRO A 170 -1.80 -6.17 -19.25
C PRO A 170 -2.07 -4.74 -18.77
N ALA A 171 -2.66 -4.57 -17.59
CA ALA A 171 -2.95 -3.28 -17.00
C ALA A 171 -1.69 -2.68 -16.36
N ILE A 172 -0.93 -1.92 -17.13
CA ILE A 172 0.27 -1.20 -16.68
C ILE A 172 -0.03 0.30 -16.69
N THR A 173 0.22 0.97 -15.56
CA THR A 173 0.12 2.43 -15.50
C THR A 173 1.31 3.08 -16.22
N ALA A 174 1.12 4.30 -16.72
CA ALA A 174 2.20 5.07 -17.37
C ALA A 174 3.39 5.30 -16.42
N ALA A 175 3.15 5.33 -15.10
CA ALA A 175 4.19 5.47 -14.10
C ALA A 175 5.04 4.21 -13.94
N LEU A 176 4.44 3.02 -14.08
CA LEU A 176 5.12 1.74 -13.87
C LEU A 176 5.84 1.21 -15.13
N ALA A 177 5.32 1.51 -16.32
CA ALA A 177 5.87 0.97 -17.56
C ALA A 177 7.40 1.14 -17.71
N PRO A 178 7.99 2.35 -17.52
CA PRO A 178 9.43 2.52 -17.63
C PRO A 178 10.19 1.86 -16.48
N LEU A 179 9.60 1.74 -15.30
CA LEU A 179 10.23 1.10 -14.15
C LEU A 179 10.30 -0.43 -14.33
N LEU A 180 9.22 -1.03 -14.79
CA LEU A 180 9.16 -2.47 -15.06
C LEU A 180 10.10 -2.88 -16.19
N ALA A 181 10.30 -2.04 -17.20
CA ALA A 181 11.25 -2.29 -18.28
C ALA A 181 12.71 -2.39 -17.81
N GLN A 182 13.04 -1.76 -16.67
CA GLN A 182 14.38 -1.75 -16.09
C GLN A 182 14.51 -2.71 -14.89
N ALA A 183 13.41 -3.18 -14.33
CA ALA A 183 13.40 -3.99 -13.13
C ALA A 183 13.93 -5.39 -13.40
N GLN A 184 14.72 -5.89 -12.44
CA GLN A 184 15.13 -7.30 -12.38
C GLN A 184 14.38 -7.95 -11.21
N ARG A 185 13.76 -9.11 -11.50
CA ARG A 185 13.11 -9.88 -10.45
C ARG A 185 14.15 -10.45 -9.50
N PRO A 186 14.15 -10.07 -8.21
CA PRO A 186 15.10 -10.61 -7.26
C PRO A 186 14.80 -12.10 -6.99
N PRO A 187 15.80 -12.85 -6.47
CA PRO A 187 15.56 -14.18 -5.95
C PRO A 187 14.46 -14.17 -4.88
N GLU A 188 13.60 -15.17 -4.92
CA GLU A 188 12.51 -15.34 -3.94
C GLU A 188 12.93 -16.26 -2.81
N GLU A 189 12.51 -15.92 -1.61
CA GLU A 189 12.59 -16.78 -0.43
C GLU A 189 11.20 -17.30 -0.09
N THR A 190 11.17 -18.48 0.52
CA THR A 190 9.95 -19.04 1.10
C THR A 190 9.89 -18.69 2.58
N ALA A 191 8.84 -18.03 3.01
CA ALA A 191 8.50 -17.80 4.41
C ALA A 191 7.16 -18.49 4.73
N GLU A 192 7.11 -19.23 5.82
CA GLU A 192 5.88 -19.81 6.33
C GLU A 192 5.41 -19.02 7.54
N LEU A 193 4.26 -18.37 7.41
CA LEU A 193 3.67 -17.59 8.47
C LEU A 193 2.69 -18.46 9.24
N THR A 194 3.02 -18.69 10.51
CA THR A 194 2.16 -19.36 11.49
C THR A 194 1.57 -18.33 12.45
N PRO A 195 0.51 -18.67 13.22
CA PRO A 195 -0.09 -17.71 14.16
C PRO A 195 0.93 -17.07 15.08
N GLY A 196 0.91 -15.74 15.17
CA GLY A 196 1.90 -14.95 15.90
C GLY A 196 3.13 -14.55 15.10
N THR A 197 3.22 -14.87 13.82
CA THR A 197 4.26 -14.31 12.96
C THR A 197 3.88 -12.88 12.58
N PHE A 198 4.82 -11.94 12.79
CA PHE A 198 4.79 -10.58 12.26
C PHE A 198 5.74 -10.48 11.08
N PHE A 199 5.26 -9.96 9.97
CA PHE A 199 6.00 -9.93 8.72
C PHE A 199 5.92 -8.56 8.05
N TYR A 200 7.06 -7.90 7.91
CA TYR A 200 7.19 -6.63 7.18
C TYR A 200 7.64 -6.89 5.75
N ILE A 201 6.95 -6.29 4.79
CA ILE A 201 7.27 -6.35 3.37
C ILE A 201 7.34 -4.93 2.81
N PRO A 202 8.50 -4.49 2.29
CA PRO A 202 8.62 -3.18 1.65
C PRO A 202 7.81 -3.11 0.36
N ARG A 203 7.28 -1.94 0.06
CA ARG A 203 6.60 -1.67 -1.22
C ARG A 203 7.49 -2.00 -2.42
N GLY A 204 6.87 -2.48 -3.49
CA GLY A 204 7.59 -2.92 -4.70
C GLY A 204 8.24 -4.29 -4.60
N THR A 205 8.12 -4.99 -3.46
CA THR A 205 8.62 -6.35 -3.29
C THR A 205 7.62 -7.35 -3.84
N VAL A 206 8.05 -8.13 -4.84
CA VAL A 206 7.21 -9.19 -5.42
C VAL A 206 6.95 -10.25 -4.39
N HIS A 207 5.69 -10.64 -4.27
CA HIS A 207 5.28 -11.75 -3.43
C HIS A 207 4.06 -12.46 -3.98
N HIS A 208 3.90 -13.72 -3.61
CA HIS A 208 2.68 -14.47 -3.79
C HIS A 208 2.45 -15.42 -2.61
N THR A 209 1.22 -15.84 -2.41
CA THR A 209 0.86 -16.61 -1.23
C THR A 209 0.04 -17.84 -1.59
N SER A 210 0.14 -18.87 -0.76
CA SER A 210 -0.74 -20.03 -0.79
C SER A 210 -1.05 -20.50 0.64
N ALA A 211 -2.20 -21.12 0.83
CA ALA A 211 -2.60 -21.67 2.11
C ALA A 211 -2.95 -23.17 1.95
N GLY A 212 -2.35 -24.02 2.77
CA GLY A 212 -2.68 -25.45 2.81
C GLY A 212 -3.94 -25.76 3.63
N GLU A 213 -4.35 -24.81 4.46
CA GLU A 213 -5.53 -24.86 5.32
C GLU A 213 -6.20 -23.49 5.39
N PRO A 214 -7.46 -23.37 5.82
CA PRO A 214 -8.10 -22.08 6.01
C PRO A 214 -7.30 -21.19 6.97
N SER A 215 -6.98 -19.97 6.54
CA SER A 215 -6.10 -19.08 7.30
C SER A 215 -6.60 -17.64 7.33
N TRP A 216 -6.40 -16.98 8.47
CA TRP A 216 -6.67 -15.56 8.64
C TRP A 216 -5.37 -14.79 8.85
N SER A 217 -5.22 -13.70 8.15
CA SER A 217 -4.14 -12.72 8.38
C SER A 217 -4.68 -11.31 8.41
N LEU A 218 -4.06 -10.48 9.27
CA LEU A 218 -4.24 -9.03 9.32
C LEU A 218 -3.10 -8.40 8.54
N ASN A 219 -3.40 -7.41 7.73
CA ASN A 219 -2.41 -6.54 7.11
C ASN A 219 -2.64 -5.09 7.53
N LEU A 220 -1.62 -4.46 8.09
CA LEU A 220 -1.59 -3.04 8.40
C LEU A 220 -0.77 -2.38 7.29
N SER A 221 -1.46 -1.72 6.36
CA SER A 221 -0.83 -1.13 5.16
C SER A 221 -0.62 0.36 5.36
N TYR A 222 0.62 0.80 5.24
CA TYR A 222 0.99 2.22 5.21
C TYR A 222 1.18 2.67 3.77
N THR A 223 0.39 3.64 3.32
CA THR A 223 0.54 4.28 2.01
C THR A 223 1.36 5.56 2.19
N PRO A 224 2.66 5.55 1.86
CA PRO A 224 3.52 6.71 2.08
C PRO A 224 3.18 7.85 1.12
N THR A 225 3.33 9.08 1.60
CA THR A 225 3.39 10.25 0.74
C THR A 225 4.76 10.32 0.07
N MET A 226 4.77 10.47 -1.24
CA MET A 226 6.00 10.62 -2.02
C MET A 226 6.35 12.10 -2.21
N TRP A 227 7.63 12.40 -2.39
CA TRP A 227 8.07 13.73 -2.83
C TRP A 227 7.36 14.19 -4.11
N LEU A 228 7.08 13.24 -5.01
CA LEU A 228 6.30 13.48 -6.22
C LEU A 228 4.88 13.99 -5.90
N ASP A 229 4.22 13.44 -4.88
CA ASP A 229 2.88 13.88 -4.48
C ASP A 229 2.90 15.29 -3.90
N LEU A 230 3.90 15.58 -3.07
CA LEU A 230 4.12 16.91 -2.50
C LEU A 230 4.29 17.97 -3.60
N LEU A 231 5.20 17.71 -4.54
CA LEU A 231 5.46 18.65 -5.64
C LEU A 231 4.24 18.77 -6.56
N ARG A 232 3.59 17.67 -6.91
CA ARG A 232 2.41 17.68 -7.78
C ARG A 232 1.27 18.52 -7.19
N VAL A 233 0.97 18.32 -5.90
CA VAL A 233 -0.12 19.06 -5.22
C VAL A 233 0.27 20.53 -5.04
N GLY A 234 1.45 20.81 -4.54
CA GLY A 234 1.93 22.17 -4.30
C GLY A 234 2.02 22.99 -5.59
N LEU A 235 2.62 22.43 -6.65
CA LEU A 235 2.67 23.07 -7.96
C LEU A 235 1.27 23.31 -8.54
N GLN A 236 0.38 22.32 -8.46
CA GLN A 236 -0.98 22.46 -8.95
C GLN A 236 -1.69 23.66 -8.28
N GLU A 237 -1.59 23.81 -6.98
CA GLU A 237 -2.23 24.93 -6.26
C GLU A 237 -1.64 26.27 -6.67
N ARG A 238 -0.31 26.37 -6.72
CA ARG A 238 0.37 27.61 -7.09
C ARG A 238 0.07 28.02 -8.54
N LEU A 239 0.18 27.07 -9.47
CA LEU A 239 -0.03 27.34 -10.89
C LEU A 239 -1.51 27.60 -11.22
N THR A 240 -2.44 26.99 -10.48
CA THR A 240 -3.88 27.25 -10.64
C THR A 240 -4.25 28.70 -10.38
N ALA A 241 -3.50 29.46 -9.57
CA ALA A 241 -3.73 30.87 -9.35
C ALA A 241 -3.49 31.73 -10.60
N SER A 242 -2.61 31.32 -11.50
CA SER A 242 -2.27 32.06 -12.73
C SER A 242 -3.22 31.69 -13.89
N PRO A 243 -3.89 32.70 -14.53
CA PRO A 243 -4.71 32.45 -15.73
C PRO A 243 -3.93 31.83 -16.88
N ARG A 244 -2.64 32.14 -16.99
CA ARG A 244 -1.78 31.61 -18.07
C ARG A 244 -1.65 30.10 -17.99
N TRP A 245 -1.50 29.53 -16.78
CA TRP A 245 -1.41 28.10 -16.54
C TRP A 245 -2.74 27.36 -16.70
N ARG A 246 -3.86 28.11 -16.65
CA ARG A 246 -5.21 27.59 -16.91
C ARG A 246 -5.65 27.74 -18.36
N ALA A 247 -4.80 28.32 -19.23
CA ALA A 247 -5.11 28.49 -20.63
C ALA A 247 -5.27 27.14 -21.34
N ILE A 248 -6.13 27.12 -22.35
CA ILE A 248 -6.41 25.93 -23.17
C ILE A 248 -5.19 25.60 -24.01
N VAL A 249 -4.77 24.34 -24.00
CA VAL A 249 -3.63 23.84 -24.80
C VAL A 249 -4.07 23.37 -26.17
N THR A 250 -5.34 22.92 -26.32
CA THR A 250 -5.91 22.39 -27.56
C THR A 250 -7.29 22.98 -27.81
N GLY A 251 -7.77 22.92 -29.06
CA GLY A 251 -9.15 23.33 -29.37
C GLY A 251 -9.33 24.84 -29.63
N ALA A 252 -8.23 25.63 -29.70
CA ALA A 252 -8.30 27.07 -30.00
C ALA A 252 -8.32 27.40 -31.49
N GLY A 253 -8.55 26.43 -32.37
CA GLY A 253 -8.67 26.62 -33.83
C GLY A 253 -7.34 26.81 -34.58
N GLY A 254 -6.20 26.62 -33.88
CA GLY A 254 -4.86 26.74 -34.45
C GLY A 254 -4.08 25.43 -34.43
N ASP A 255 -2.87 25.44 -34.98
CA ASP A 255 -1.92 24.33 -34.89
C ASP A 255 -1.45 24.17 -33.42
N PRO A 256 -1.71 23.02 -32.75
CA PRO A 256 -1.26 22.80 -31.39
C PRO A 256 0.27 22.90 -31.22
N ALA A 257 1.05 22.52 -32.23
CA ALA A 257 2.51 22.61 -32.18
C ALA A 257 3.00 24.05 -32.15
N ALA A 258 2.36 24.93 -32.93
CA ALA A 258 2.67 26.36 -32.93
C ALA A 258 2.26 27.03 -31.59
N GLN A 259 1.16 26.64 -31.00
CA GLN A 259 0.74 27.13 -29.69
C GLN A 259 1.72 26.69 -28.60
N HIS A 260 2.16 25.43 -28.61
CA HIS A 260 3.18 24.94 -27.69
C HIS A 260 4.51 25.68 -27.84
N ALA A 261 4.95 25.89 -29.08
CA ALA A 261 6.20 26.59 -29.35
C ALA A 261 6.20 28.06 -28.86
N ASN A 262 5.05 28.71 -28.89
CA ASN A 262 4.92 30.11 -28.49
C ASN A 262 4.66 30.30 -26.99
N TYR A 263 3.95 29.40 -26.35
CA TYR A 263 3.52 29.55 -24.96
C TYR A 263 4.41 28.83 -23.96
N LEU A 264 4.84 27.62 -24.27
CA LEU A 264 5.54 26.74 -23.33
C LEU A 264 6.89 27.32 -22.83
N PRO A 265 7.72 27.96 -23.66
CA PRO A 265 8.99 28.54 -23.21
C PRO A 265 8.79 29.59 -22.10
N ASP A 266 7.80 30.47 -22.27
CA ASP A 266 7.48 31.51 -21.29
C ASP A 266 6.95 30.93 -19.98
N LEU A 267 6.07 29.93 -20.05
CA LEU A 267 5.56 29.20 -18.87
C LEU A 267 6.68 28.48 -18.12
N LEU A 268 7.62 27.86 -18.84
CA LEU A 268 8.78 27.21 -18.23
C LEU A 268 9.75 28.24 -17.60
N ALA A 269 9.90 29.44 -18.17
CA ALA A 269 10.65 30.51 -17.57
C ALA A 269 10.01 31.01 -16.28
N GLU A 270 8.68 31.21 -16.28
CA GLU A 270 7.89 31.54 -15.08
C GLU A 270 8.04 30.50 -14.00
N LEU A 271 7.93 29.22 -14.35
CA LEU A 271 8.11 28.10 -13.42
C LEU A 271 9.51 28.06 -12.81
N ARG A 272 10.56 28.29 -13.61
CA ARG A 272 11.94 28.37 -13.11
C ARG A 272 12.11 29.51 -12.11
N THR A 273 11.63 30.70 -12.44
CA THR A 273 11.69 31.86 -11.55
C THR A 273 10.98 31.57 -10.22
N MET A 274 9.83 30.91 -10.27
CA MET A 274 9.09 30.48 -9.07
C MET A 274 9.89 29.48 -8.23
N LEU A 275 10.50 28.48 -8.86
CA LEU A 275 11.24 27.43 -8.15
C LEU A 275 12.58 27.94 -7.59
N ASP A 276 13.16 29.00 -8.17
CA ASP A 276 14.38 29.62 -7.68
C ASP A 276 14.13 30.54 -6.48
N ASP A 277 12.87 30.86 -6.17
CA ASP A 277 12.51 31.68 -5.00
C ASP A 277 12.43 30.78 -3.74
N PRO A 278 13.28 30.98 -2.73
CA PRO A 278 13.26 30.18 -1.51
C PRO A 278 11.92 30.22 -0.76
N THR A 279 11.15 31.30 -0.87
CA THR A 279 9.87 31.44 -0.22
C THR A 279 8.79 30.54 -0.85
N GLU A 280 8.91 30.24 -2.14
CA GLU A 280 8.01 29.34 -2.85
C GLU A 280 8.22 27.88 -2.44
N ALA A 281 9.43 27.45 -2.11
CA ALA A 281 9.67 26.10 -1.59
C ALA A 281 8.92 25.86 -0.28
N GLU A 282 8.89 26.84 0.62
CA GLU A 282 8.07 26.78 1.84
C GLU A 282 6.57 26.79 1.52
N ALA A 283 6.14 27.60 0.56
CA ALA A 283 4.74 27.69 0.15
C ALA A 283 4.23 26.39 -0.46
N LEU A 284 5.02 25.72 -1.32
CA LEU A 284 4.70 24.42 -1.90
C LEU A 284 4.53 23.35 -0.81
N THR A 285 5.45 23.31 0.15
CA THR A 285 5.39 22.40 1.29
C THR A 285 4.16 22.66 2.16
N ARG A 286 3.88 23.92 2.47
CA ARG A 286 2.72 24.32 3.29
C ARG A 286 1.40 23.96 2.62
N ALA A 287 1.25 24.26 1.33
CA ALA A 287 0.05 23.93 0.55
C ALA A 287 -0.24 22.42 0.57
N PHE A 288 0.81 21.60 0.46
CA PHE A 288 0.65 20.15 0.56
C PHE A 288 0.15 19.70 1.93
N PHE A 289 0.81 20.13 3.02
CA PHE A 289 0.44 19.67 4.37
C PHE A 289 -0.94 20.19 4.81
N GLN A 290 -1.33 21.40 4.44
CA GLN A 290 -2.69 21.91 4.69
C GLN A 290 -3.77 21.04 4.05
N ARG A 291 -3.51 20.49 2.87
CA ARG A 291 -4.45 19.62 2.15
C ARG A 291 -4.45 18.18 2.68
N VAL A 292 -3.31 17.76 3.21
CA VAL A 292 -3.10 16.40 3.73
C VAL A 292 -3.64 16.28 5.16
N ASP A 293 -3.70 17.37 5.93
CA ASP A 293 -4.17 17.40 7.33
C ASP A 293 -5.65 17.80 7.48
N GLY A 294 -6.30 18.31 6.45
CA GLY A 294 -7.75 18.59 6.36
C GLY A 294 -8.52 17.41 5.78
#